data_42b8997f6cc1999839e224fbbb575f2c
#
_entry.id   42b8997f6cc1999839e224fbbb575f2c
#
_cell.length_a   1.000
_cell.length_b   1.000
_cell.length_c   1.000
_cell.angle_alpha   90.00
_cell.angle_beta   90.00
_cell.angle_gamma   90.00
#
_symmetry.space_group_name_H-M   'P 1'
#
loop_
_entity.id
_entity.type
_entity.pdbx_description
1 polymer ?
#
loop_
_entity_poly.entity_id
_entity_poly.type
_entity_poly.pdbx_seq_one_letter_code
_entity_poly.pdbx_strand_id
1 'polypeptide(L)'
;RNWMTPINDLNLPQFYYIHKPNGSPSNFTFKGVDATGPLPKNINFPLYAENGKSNFKMIVFGDPQPYSLEEVDFFSENIVSELVGVKGVEFGMTMGDIVGDNLDLLEPINQAVSKIGIPWYNVLGNHDVNFQADRDELSDETFERIYGPPNYAFVLSLIHI
;
A
#
# COMPACT_ATOMS: atom_id res chain seq x y z
N ARG A 1 16.38 0.66 -20.48
CA ARG A 1 15.46 1.68 -19.93
C ARG A 1 14.58 1.00 -18.92
N ASN A 2 14.47 1.56 -17.73
CA ASN A 2 13.49 1.14 -16.74
C ASN A 2 12.20 1.95 -16.94
N TRP A 3 11.09 1.34 -16.56
CA TRP A 3 9.79 1.96 -16.64
C TRP A 3 9.19 2.04 -15.24
N MET A 4 8.71 3.22 -14.88
CA MET A 4 8.10 3.50 -13.59
C MET A 4 6.62 3.80 -13.77
N THR A 5 5.82 3.39 -12.80
CA THR A 5 4.42 3.79 -12.68
C THR A 5 4.32 5.10 -11.91
N PRO A 6 3.32 5.94 -12.18
CA PRO A 6 3.04 7.08 -11.32
C PRO A 6 2.66 6.64 -9.91
N ILE A 7 2.82 7.55 -8.97
CA ILE A 7 2.30 7.41 -7.60
C ILE A 7 1.11 8.36 -7.42
N ASN A 8 0.20 8.02 -6.52
CA ASN A 8 -0.87 8.91 -6.11
C ASN A 8 -0.39 9.94 -5.07
N ASP A 9 -1.29 10.78 -4.57
CA ASP A 9 -1.00 11.82 -3.58
C ASP A 9 -0.50 11.25 -2.22
N LEU A 10 -0.69 9.97 -1.99
CA LEU A 10 -0.20 9.25 -0.81
C LEU A 10 1.03 8.37 -1.12
N ASN A 11 1.72 8.66 -2.21
CA ASN A 11 2.92 7.96 -2.68
C ASN A 11 2.74 6.47 -3.00
N LEU A 12 1.49 6.00 -3.18
CA LEU A 12 1.21 4.62 -3.55
C LEU A 12 1.34 4.42 -5.06
N PRO A 13 2.12 3.43 -5.53
CA PRO A 13 2.30 3.15 -6.95
C PRO A 13 1.01 2.71 -7.64
N GLN A 14 0.74 3.23 -8.83
CA GLN A 14 -0.49 3.03 -9.60
C GLN A 14 -0.23 2.06 -10.78
N PHE A 15 -0.09 0.76 -10.49
CA PHE A 15 0.23 -0.27 -11.48
C PHE A 15 -0.85 -1.35 -11.63
N TYR A 16 -1.99 -1.20 -10.97
CA TYR A 16 -3.05 -2.21 -10.90
C TYR A 16 -4.41 -1.63 -11.24
N TYR A 17 -5.34 -2.52 -11.51
CA TYR A 17 -6.77 -2.23 -11.61
C TYR A 17 -7.54 -3.33 -10.90
N ILE A 18 -8.31 -2.97 -9.89
CA ILE A 18 -9.18 -3.91 -9.19
C ILE A 18 -10.52 -3.94 -9.93
N HIS A 19 -10.96 -5.13 -10.32
CA HIS A 19 -12.26 -5.34 -10.94
C HIS A 19 -13.21 -6.08 -10.00
N LYS A 20 -14.09 -5.32 -9.39
CA LYS A 20 -15.12 -5.83 -8.48
C LYS A 20 -16.46 -5.19 -8.82
N PRO A 21 -17.20 -5.75 -9.81
CA PRO A 21 -18.37 -5.08 -10.39
C PRO A 21 -19.40 -4.62 -9.37
N ASN A 22 -19.64 -5.42 -8.35
CA ASN A 22 -20.65 -5.17 -7.32
C ASN A 22 -20.05 -4.61 -6.01
N GLY A 23 -18.72 -4.44 -5.95
CA GLY A 23 -18.04 -4.08 -4.71
C GLY A 23 -17.96 -5.22 -3.71
N SER A 24 -17.36 -4.93 -2.57
CA SER A 24 -17.32 -5.82 -1.41
C SER A 24 -18.71 -5.98 -0.77
N PRO A 25 -18.97 -7.08 -0.05
CA PRO A 25 -20.20 -7.22 0.72
C PRO A 25 -20.44 -6.05 1.69
N SER A 26 -21.69 -5.57 1.76
CA SER A 26 -22.05 -4.41 2.58
C SER A 26 -22.08 -4.69 4.09
N ASN A 27 -21.96 -5.96 4.48
CA ASN A 27 -21.94 -6.39 5.88
C ASN A 27 -20.54 -6.48 6.49
N PHE A 28 -19.53 -5.98 5.76
CA PHE A 28 -18.17 -5.94 6.29
C PHE A 28 -18.05 -4.95 7.46
N THR A 29 -17.30 -5.35 8.50
CA THR A 29 -16.98 -4.47 9.63
C THR A 29 -16.15 -3.29 9.17
N PHE A 30 -15.17 -3.55 8.32
CA PHE A 30 -14.33 -2.52 7.70
C PHE A 30 -14.68 -2.38 6.22
N LYS A 31 -14.66 -1.16 5.72
CA LYS A 31 -15.00 -0.89 4.32
C LYS A 31 -14.06 -1.62 3.36
N GLY A 32 -14.62 -2.45 2.50
CA GLY A 32 -13.92 -3.08 1.39
C GLY A 32 -13.93 -2.23 0.11
N VAL A 33 -13.72 -2.88 -1.03
CA VAL A 33 -13.64 -2.24 -2.35
C VAL A 33 -15.03 -1.73 -2.78
N ASP A 34 -15.09 -0.51 -3.27
CA ASP A 34 -16.29 0.06 -3.87
C ASP A 34 -16.65 -0.64 -5.19
N ALA A 35 -17.93 -0.62 -5.57
CA ALA A 35 -18.36 -1.20 -6.83
C ALA A 35 -17.67 -0.52 -8.02
N THR A 36 -16.96 -1.29 -8.84
CA THR A 36 -16.27 -0.78 -10.03
C THR A 36 -17.15 -0.71 -11.27
N GLY A 37 -18.32 -1.34 -11.21
CA GLY A 37 -19.17 -1.51 -12.39
C GLY A 37 -18.58 -2.52 -13.40
N PRO A 38 -19.06 -2.51 -14.66
CA PRO A 38 -18.57 -3.40 -15.68
C PRO A 38 -17.12 -3.12 -16.06
N LEU A 39 -16.41 -4.15 -16.48
CA LEU A 39 -15.02 -4.02 -16.93
C LEU A 39 -14.93 -2.99 -18.07
N PRO A 40 -14.09 -1.96 -17.96
CA PRO A 40 -13.89 -1.00 -19.02
C PRO A 40 -13.29 -1.67 -20.26
N LYS A 41 -13.62 -1.14 -21.45
CA LYS A 41 -13.12 -1.67 -22.73
C LYS A 41 -11.59 -1.69 -22.82
N ASN A 42 -10.94 -0.72 -22.19
CA ASN A 42 -9.48 -0.61 -22.13
C ASN A 42 -9.06 -0.21 -20.72
N ILE A 43 -8.00 -0.83 -20.23
CA ILE A 43 -7.31 -0.45 -19.00
C ILE A 43 -5.91 -0.01 -19.41
N ASN A 44 -5.61 1.28 -19.20
CA ASN A 44 -4.34 1.86 -19.60
C ASN A 44 -3.55 2.25 -18.35
N PHE A 45 -2.30 1.80 -18.27
CA PHE A 45 -1.36 2.18 -17.21
C PHE A 45 -0.34 3.16 -17.80
N PRO A 46 -0.29 4.42 -17.35
CA PRO A 46 0.77 5.32 -17.74
C PRO A 46 2.11 4.83 -17.21
N LEU A 47 3.15 4.90 -18.05
CA LEU A 47 4.51 4.55 -17.70
C LEU A 47 5.43 5.66 -18.17
N TYR A 48 6.44 5.98 -17.37
CA TYR A 48 7.50 6.89 -17.79
C TYR A 48 8.87 6.23 -17.65
N ALA A 49 9.77 6.61 -18.56
CA ALA A 49 11.11 6.05 -18.60
C ALA A 49 11.99 6.68 -17.53
N GLU A 50 12.73 5.86 -16.83
CA GLU A 50 13.74 6.30 -15.89
C GLU A 50 15.10 5.63 -16.18
N ASN A 51 16.18 6.35 -15.89
CA ASN A 51 17.52 5.77 -15.93
C ASN A 51 17.73 4.95 -14.66
N GLY A 52 17.73 3.63 -14.80
CA GLY A 52 17.94 2.73 -13.68
C GLY A 52 19.28 2.97 -12.99
N LYS A 53 19.27 2.92 -11.66
CA LYS A 53 20.47 2.96 -10.84
C LYS A 53 20.95 1.54 -10.55
N SER A 54 22.27 1.33 -10.59
CA SER A 54 22.86 0.03 -10.22
C SER A 54 22.91 -0.19 -8.71
N ASN A 55 22.88 0.89 -7.94
CA ASN A 55 22.85 0.88 -6.48
C ASN A 55 21.66 1.72 -6.01
N PHE A 56 20.91 1.20 -5.07
CA PHE A 56 19.76 1.87 -4.49
C PHE A 56 19.72 1.63 -2.97
N LYS A 57 18.99 2.48 -2.28
CA LYS A 57 18.62 2.30 -0.88
C LYS A 57 17.10 2.26 -0.79
N MET A 58 16.58 1.47 0.13
CA MET A 58 15.17 1.42 0.47
C MET A 58 15.01 1.54 1.99
N ILE A 59 13.85 2.03 2.42
CA ILE A 59 13.42 1.98 3.82
C ILE A 59 12.50 0.78 3.97
N VAL A 60 12.66 0.04 5.04
CA VAL A 60 11.79 -1.09 5.37
C VAL A 60 11.25 -0.89 6.78
N PHE A 61 9.92 -0.92 6.92
CA PHE A 61 9.25 -1.06 8.19
C PHE A 61 8.81 -2.53 8.37
N GLY A 62 9.18 -3.14 9.49
CA GLY A 62 8.64 -4.42 9.92
C GLY A 62 7.62 -4.15 11.01
N ASP A 63 6.41 -4.65 10.85
CA ASP A 63 5.35 -4.69 11.84
C ASP A 63 5.13 -3.36 12.61
N PRO A 64 4.75 -2.24 11.95
CA PRO A 64 4.44 -0.99 12.67
C PRO A 64 3.30 -1.15 13.66
N GLN A 65 2.29 -1.87 13.29
CA GLN A 65 1.23 -2.50 14.07
C GLN A 65 0.57 -1.63 15.15
N PRO A 66 0.20 -0.36 14.88
CA PRO A 66 -0.53 0.44 15.84
C PRO A 66 -1.95 -0.11 16.05
N TYR A 67 -2.43 -0.06 17.29
CA TYR A 67 -3.77 -0.48 17.71
C TYR A 67 -4.73 0.71 17.91
N SER A 68 -4.22 1.93 17.87
CA SER A 68 -4.98 3.17 18.08
C SER A 68 -4.45 4.33 17.24
N LEU A 69 -5.26 5.38 17.09
CA LEU A 69 -4.82 6.62 16.45
C LEU A 69 -3.67 7.29 17.22
N GLU A 70 -3.65 7.19 18.54
CA GLU A 70 -2.57 7.71 19.37
C GLU A 70 -1.24 7.02 19.02
N GLU A 71 -1.25 5.71 18.80
CA GLU A 71 -0.06 4.95 18.40
C GLU A 71 0.37 5.28 16.96
N VAL A 72 -0.58 5.57 16.04
CA VAL A 72 -0.27 6.12 14.72
C VAL A 72 0.42 7.48 14.84
N ASP A 73 -0.05 8.35 15.74
CA ASP A 73 0.58 9.64 15.98
C ASP A 73 1.99 9.46 16.57
N PHE A 74 2.19 8.58 17.52
CA PHE A 74 3.52 8.25 18.06
C PHE A 74 4.46 7.72 16.98
N PHE A 75 3.99 6.82 16.11
CA PHE A 75 4.76 6.33 14.98
C PHE A 75 5.13 7.47 14.02
N SER A 76 4.16 8.35 13.71
CA SER A 76 4.39 9.51 12.86
C SER A 76 5.41 10.48 13.43
N GLU A 77 5.32 10.80 14.73
CA GLU A 77 6.17 11.79 15.39
C GLU A 77 7.59 11.27 15.67
N ASN A 78 7.73 9.99 16.04
CA ASN A 78 9.01 9.47 16.51
C ASN A 78 9.79 8.69 15.44
N ILE A 79 9.13 8.19 14.40
CA ILE A 79 9.78 7.39 13.35
C ILE A 79 9.68 8.07 12.00
N VAL A 80 8.47 8.38 11.54
CA VAL A 80 8.28 8.96 10.21
C VAL A 80 8.92 10.34 10.11
N SER A 81 8.80 11.18 11.14
CA SER A 81 9.35 12.54 11.15
C SER A 81 10.86 12.60 10.86
N GLU A 82 11.62 11.60 11.35
CA GLU A 82 13.05 11.48 11.12
C GLU A 82 13.40 11.16 9.66
N LEU A 83 12.44 10.69 8.89
CA LEU A 83 12.61 10.24 7.51
C LEU A 83 12.05 11.24 6.48
N VAL A 84 11.36 12.28 6.93
CA VAL A 84 10.77 13.29 6.02
C VAL A 84 11.85 13.95 5.17
N GLY A 85 11.68 13.88 3.86
CA GLY A 85 12.62 14.48 2.92
C GLY A 85 13.96 13.76 2.81
N VAL A 86 14.06 12.51 3.25
CA VAL A 86 15.24 11.65 3.10
C VAL A 86 15.76 11.68 1.67
N LYS A 87 17.08 11.66 1.50
CA LYS A 87 17.76 11.70 0.19
C LYS A 87 18.49 10.39 -0.12
N GLY A 88 18.51 10.03 -1.40
CA GLY A 88 19.23 8.83 -1.87
C GLY A 88 18.54 7.52 -1.52
N VAL A 89 17.26 7.58 -1.18
CA VAL A 89 16.36 6.44 -1.00
C VAL A 89 15.37 6.43 -2.16
N GLU A 90 15.20 5.30 -2.82
CA GLU A 90 14.38 5.19 -4.02
C GLU A 90 12.92 4.88 -3.70
N PHE A 91 12.66 4.07 -2.68
CA PHE A 91 11.32 3.70 -2.24
C PHE A 91 11.34 3.17 -0.81
N GLY A 92 10.16 3.02 -0.23
CA GLY A 92 9.96 2.35 1.05
C GLY A 92 9.01 1.18 0.93
N MET A 93 9.03 0.32 1.95
CA MET A 93 8.16 -0.85 2.03
C MET A 93 7.79 -1.15 3.48
N THR A 94 6.51 -1.48 3.72
CA THR A 94 6.04 -2.08 4.98
C THR A 94 5.81 -3.57 4.75
N MET A 95 6.41 -4.40 5.59
CA MET A 95 6.50 -5.85 5.43
C MET A 95 5.39 -6.62 6.15
N GLY A 96 4.17 -6.11 6.08
CA GLY A 96 3.00 -6.67 6.74
C GLY A 96 2.77 -6.12 8.14
N ASP A 97 1.67 -6.54 8.75
CA ASP A 97 1.20 -6.08 10.05
C ASP A 97 1.27 -4.55 10.17
N ILE A 98 0.70 -3.90 9.15
CA ILE A 98 0.69 -2.43 9.03
C ILE A 98 -0.07 -1.83 10.19
N VAL A 99 -1.17 -2.50 10.60
CA VAL A 99 -2.00 -2.16 11.75
C VAL A 99 -2.23 -3.38 12.65
N GLY A 100 -2.76 -3.16 13.87
CA GLY A 100 -3.09 -4.22 14.83
C GLY A 100 -4.59 -4.52 14.82
N ASP A 101 -5.09 -5.29 13.85
CA ASP A 101 -6.49 -5.77 13.70
C ASP A 101 -7.54 -4.67 13.42
N ASN A 102 -7.26 -3.41 13.68
CA ASN A 102 -8.17 -2.30 13.39
C ASN A 102 -7.87 -1.71 12.01
N LEU A 103 -8.56 -2.19 10.98
CA LEU A 103 -8.30 -1.78 9.59
C LEU A 103 -8.71 -0.33 9.27
N ASP A 104 -9.46 0.34 10.14
CA ASP A 104 -9.72 1.79 10.01
C ASP A 104 -8.44 2.63 10.19
N LEU A 105 -7.38 2.04 10.75
CA LEU A 105 -6.09 2.70 10.92
C LEU A 105 -5.22 2.65 9.66
N LEU A 106 -5.57 1.84 8.65
CA LEU A 106 -4.78 1.73 7.41
C LEU A 106 -4.69 3.08 6.66
N GLU A 107 -5.76 3.87 6.60
CA GLU A 107 -5.72 5.20 5.99
C GLU A 107 -4.88 6.19 6.82
N PRO A 108 -5.09 6.34 8.14
CA PRO A 108 -4.26 7.19 8.99
C PRO A 108 -2.76 6.88 8.92
N ILE A 109 -2.36 5.62 9.02
CA ILE A 109 -0.94 5.26 8.96
C ILE A 109 -0.36 5.50 7.57
N ASN A 110 -1.13 5.27 6.50
CA ASN A 110 -0.71 5.59 5.15
C ASN A 110 -0.48 7.09 4.96
N GLN A 111 -1.36 7.93 5.51
CA GLN A 111 -1.19 9.38 5.53
C GLN A 111 0.07 9.81 6.30
N ALA A 112 0.36 9.15 7.42
CA ALA A 112 1.59 9.39 8.16
C ALA A 112 2.83 9.05 7.32
N VAL A 113 2.89 7.84 6.77
CA VAL A 113 4.02 7.34 5.97
C VAL A 113 4.23 8.18 4.70
N SER A 114 3.16 8.67 4.08
CA SER A 114 3.26 9.48 2.86
C SER A 114 4.07 10.78 3.05
N LYS A 115 4.21 11.28 4.28
CA LYS A 115 5.03 12.46 4.60
C LYS A 115 6.52 12.27 4.30
N ILE A 116 7.00 11.02 4.22
CA ILE A 116 8.38 10.69 3.84
C ILE A 116 8.68 11.18 2.41
N GLY A 117 7.69 11.17 1.53
CA GLY A 117 7.79 11.78 0.19
C GLY A 117 8.48 10.89 -0.85
N ILE A 118 8.45 9.57 -0.69
CA ILE A 118 9.00 8.58 -1.63
C ILE A 118 7.92 7.53 -1.97
N PRO A 119 8.00 6.84 -3.12
CA PRO A 119 7.11 5.72 -3.43
C PRO A 119 7.09 4.69 -2.31
N TRP A 120 5.90 4.22 -1.93
CA TRP A 120 5.76 3.29 -0.81
C TRP A 120 4.96 2.06 -1.22
N TYR A 121 5.49 0.89 -0.91
CA TYR A 121 4.89 -0.41 -1.17
C TYR A 121 4.44 -1.04 0.15
N ASN A 122 3.37 -1.83 0.12
CA ASN A 122 2.84 -2.47 1.30
C ASN A 122 2.63 -3.96 1.03
N VAL A 123 3.00 -4.78 1.98
CA VAL A 123 2.74 -6.22 2.00
C VAL A 123 1.62 -6.47 3.00
N LEU A 124 0.71 -7.36 2.67
CA LEU A 124 -0.37 -7.78 3.57
C LEU A 124 0.21 -8.65 4.69
N GLY A 125 -0.06 -8.29 5.94
CA GLY A 125 0.22 -9.11 7.12
C GLY A 125 -1.04 -9.81 7.64
N ASN A 126 -0.88 -10.67 8.62
CA ASN A 126 -2.01 -11.38 9.22
C ASN A 126 -2.91 -10.48 10.07
N HIS A 127 -2.41 -9.33 10.56
CA HIS A 127 -3.21 -8.33 11.27
C HIS A 127 -3.91 -7.32 10.34
N ASP A 128 -3.62 -7.36 9.04
CA ASP A 128 -4.19 -6.45 8.05
C ASP A 128 -5.41 -7.03 7.32
N VAL A 129 -5.95 -8.15 7.81
CA VAL A 129 -7.10 -8.84 7.22
C VAL A 129 -8.37 -8.64 8.06
N ASN A 130 -9.52 -8.66 7.39
CA ASN A 130 -10.82 -8.64 8.05
C ASN A 130 -11.17 -10.04 8.55
N PHE A 131 -10.88 -10.34 9.81
CA PHE A 131 -11.16 -11.62 10.44
C PHE A 131 -12.66 -11.97 10.51
N GLN A 132 -13.55 -11.00 10.28
CA GLN A 132 -15.00 -11.21 10.30
C GLN A 132 -15.58 -11.43 8.90
N ALA A 133 -14.73 -11.50 7.87
CA ALA A 133 -15.17 -11.85 6.53
C ALA A 133 -15.72 -13.30 6.50
N ASP A 134 -16.83 -13.49 5.81
CA ASP A 134 -17.50 -14.81 5.70
C ASP A 134 -16.64 -15.86 5.00
N ARG A 135 -15.63 -15.41 4.24
CA ARG A 135 -14.71 -16.23 3.45
C ARG A 135 -13.33 -15.62 3.46
N ASP A 136 -12.33 -16.46 3.40
CA ASP A 136 -10.93 -16.07 3.38
C ASP A 136 -10.58 -15.17 2.17
N GLU A 137 -11.12 -15.51 1.00
CA GLU A 137 -10.91 -14.71 -0.23
C GLU A 137 -11.52 -13.29 -0.20
N LEU A 138 -12.23 -12.94 0.86
CA LEU A 138 -12.79 -11.61 1.07
C LEU A 138 -12.10 -10.86 2.23
N SER A 139 -11.19 -11.52 2.91
CA SER A 139 -10.56 -10.98 4.12
C SER A 139 -9.57 -9.83 3.83
N ASP A 140 -9.01 -9.78 2.63
CA ASP A 140 -8.03 -8.79 2.19
C ASP A 140 -8.63 -7.56 1.48
N GLU A 141 -9.96 -7.52 1.28
CA GLU A 141 -10.61 -6.49 0.48
C GLU A 141 -10.51 -5.06 1.05
N THR A 142 -10.35 -4.92 2.36
CA THR A 142 -10.08 -3.60 2.97
C THR A 142 -8.67 -3.13 2.67
N PHE A 143 -7.69 -4.04 2.72
CA PHE A 143 -6.33 -3.77 2.28
C PHE A 143 -6.30 -3.42 0.79
N GLU A 144 -6.96 -4.23 -0.07
CA GLU A 144 -7.03 -3.99 -1.51
C GLU A 144 -7.58 -2.60 -1.85
N ARG A 145 -8.59 -2.14 -1.13
CA ARG A 145 -9.19 -0.81 -1.34
C ARG A 145 -8.16 0.31 -1.21
N ILE A 146 -7.22 0.17 -0.30
CA ILE A 146 -6.27 1.23 0.07
C ILE A 146 -4.95 1.08 -0.69
N TYR A 147 -4.40 -0.13 -0.72
CA TYR A 147 -3.05 -0.41 -1.19
C TYR A 147 -2.99 -1.13 -2.53
N GLY A 148 -4.11 -1.68 -2.99
CA GLY A 148 -4.17 -2.50 -4.20
C GLY A 148 -3.99 -4.00 -3.91
N PRO A 149 -3.66 -4.79 -4.94
CA PRO A 149 -3.62 -6.25 -4.81
C PRO A 149 -2.60 -6.68 -3.76
N PRO A 150 -2.93 -7.70 -2.92
CA PRO A 150 -2.02 -8.19 -1.89
C PRO A 150 -0.81 -8.93 -2.45
N ASN A 151 -0.91 -9.37 -3.71
CA ASN A 151 0.15 -10.08 -4.42
C ASN A 151 0.59 -9.27 -5.65
N TYR A 152 1.85 -8.91 -5.69
CA TYR A 152 2.44 -8.20 -6.82
C TYR A 152 3.94 -8.49 -6.92
N ALA A 153 4.54 -8.12 -8.04
CA ALA A 153 5.97 -8.20 -8.24
C ALA A 153 6.44 -7.01 -9.08
N PHE A 154 7.66 -6.62 -8.87
CA PHE A 154 8.34 -5.63 -9.71
C PHE A 154 9.79 -6.01 -9.93
N VAL A 155 10.40 -5.42 -10.96
CA VAL A 155 11.81 -5.64 -11.29
C VAL A 155 12.61 -4.43 -10.85
N LEU A 156 13.57 -4.64 -9.97
CA LEU A 156 14.49 -3.63 -9.52
C LEU A 156 15.88 -3.92 -10.09
N SER A 157 16.31 -3.12 -11.07
CA SER A 157 17.55 -3.37 -11.84
C SER A 157 17.49 -4.74 -12.54
N LEU A 158 18.35 -5.68 -12.15
CA LEU A 158 18.36 -7.07 -12.64
C LEU A 158 17.81 -8.06 -11.61
N ILE A 159 17.27 -7.57 -10.50
CA ILE A 159 16.74 -8.37 -9.41
C ILE A 159 15.23 -8.37 -9.50
N HIS A 160 14.63 -9.56 -9.48
CA HIS A 160 13.19 -9.74 -9.31
C HIS A 160 12.89 -9.82 -7.80
N ILE A 161 11.99 -8.98 -7.35
CA ILE A 161 11.49 -8.96 -5.96
C ILE A 161 10.00 -9.24 -5.98
#